data_08a01c405376177ba01823b9d093c6de
#
_entry.id   08a01c405376177ba01823b9d093c6de
#
_cell.length_a   1.000
_cell.length_b   1.000
_cell.length_c   1.000
_cell.angle_alpha   90.00
_cell.angle_beta   90.00
_cell.angle_gamma   90.00
#
_symmetry.space_group_name_H-M   'P 1'
#
loop_
_entity.id
_entity.type
_entity.pdbx_description
1 polymer ?
#
loop_
_entity_poly.entity_id
_entity_poly.type
_entity_poly.pdbx_seq_one_letter_code
_entity_poly.pdbx_strand_id
1 'polypeptide(L)'
;MQMKVNIIDNDLLSIQEARILAENAYEAQQKLATFPQEKLDEIVEAMAQAASSHAKELAVMSAEETDYGKWQDKFIKNRFACEYLPAHLRNMRCVGVIRTDQEKQIMDVGVPMGVLVSLCPATSPVSTTIYTALIAVKSG
;
A
#
# COMPACT_ATOMS: atom_id res chain seq x y z
N MET A 1 -39.88 9.61 -8.96
CA MET A 1 -39.84 9.80 -7.50
C MET A 1 -38.55 9.19 -6.99
N GLN A 2 -37.52 10.01 -6.74
CA GLN A 2 -36.22 9.52 -6.21
C GLN A 2 -36.41 9.25 -4.72
N MET A 3 -36.32 8.00 -4.31
CA MET A 3 -36.31 7.61 -2.90
C MET A 3 -35.04 8.15 -2.27
N LYS A 4 -35.12 9.13 -1.36
CA LYS A 4 -33.98 9.51 -0.51
C LYS A 4 -33.76 8.36 0.48
N VAL A 5 -32.73 7.58 0.26
CA VAL A 5 -32.28 6.59 1.25
C VAL A 5 -31.58 7.35 2.37
N ASN A 6 -32.24 7.47 3.52
CA ASN A 6 -31.56 7.93 4.73
C ASN A 6 -30.79 6.75 5.32
N ILE A 7 -29.46 6.88 5.41
CA ILE A 7 -28.61 5.92 6.11
C ILE A 7 -28.87 6.14 7.60
N ILE A 8 -29.50 5.17 8.23
CA ILE A 8 -29.91 5.23 9.64
C ILE A 8 -28.93 4.48 10.53
N ASP A 9 -28.13 3.58 9.95
CA ASP A 9 -27.24 2.68 10.68
C ASP A 9 -25.80 2.75 10.13
N ASN A 10 -24.91 3.36 10.92
CA ASN A 10 -23.50 3.51 10.55
C ASN A 10 -22.74 2.17 10.53
N ASP A 11 -23.19 1.18 11.31
CA ASP A 11 -22.54 -0.13 11.34
C ASP A 11 -22.78 -0.87 10.04
N LEU A 12 -24.01 -0.82 9.50
CA LEU A 12 -24.35 -1.40 8.21
C LEU A 12 -23.61 -0.70 7.06
N LEU A 13 -23.46 0.63 7.14
CA LEU A 13 -22.68 1.39 6.17
C LEU A 13 -21.21 0.94 6.18
N SER A 14 -20.59 0.86 7.34
CA SER A 14 -19.20 0.43 7.50
C SER A 14 -18.97 -0.99 6.98
N ILE A 15 -19.89 -1.92 7.25
CA ILE A 15 -19.84 -3.28 6.72
C ILE A 15 -19.94 -3.28 5.19
N GLN A 16 -20.83 -2.47 4.62
CA GLN A 16 -20.99 -2.38 3.18
C GLN A 16 -19.76 -1.78 2.50
N GLU A 17 -19.18 -0.71 3.07
CA GLU A 17 -17.96 -0.10 2.56
C GLU A 17 -16.78 -1.08 2.59
N ALA A 18 -16.61 -1.79 3.70
CA ALA A 18 -15.54 -2.80 3.83
C ALA A 18 -15.70 -3.92 2.79
N ARG A 19 -16.94 -4.35 2.52
CA ARG A 19 -17.23 -5.36 1.49
C ARG A 19 -16.88 -4.86 0.09
N ILE A 20 -17.31 -3.65 -0.26
CA ILE A 20 -17.01 -3.03 -1.57
C ILE A 20 -15.50 -2.88 -1.76
N LEU A 21 -14.78 -2.42 -0.74
CA LEU A 21 -13.32 -2.31 -0.79
C LEU A 21 -12.65 -3.68 -1.00
N ALA A 22 -13.11 -4.71 -0.31
CA ALA A 22 -12.56 -6.06 -0.45
C ALA A 22 -12.82 -6.66 -1.83
N GLU A 23 -14.03 -6.50 -2.38
CA GLU A 23 -14.40 -6.96 -3.72
C GLU A 23 -13.57 -6.24 -4.80
N ASN A 24 -13.47 -4.91 -4.75
CA ASN A 24 -12.65 -4.12 -5.67
C ASN A 24 -11.17 -4.49 -5.59
N ALA A 25 -10.65 -4.70 -4.38
CA ALA A 25 -9.26 -5.12 -4.18
C ALA A 25 -9.00 -6.52 -4.75
N TYR A 26 -9.96 -7.43 -4.60
CA TYR A 26 -9.85 -8.78 -5.17
C TYR A 26 -9.79 -8.74 -6.70
N GLU A 27 -10.69 -7.98 -7.36
CA GLU A 27 -10.68 -7.83 -8.81
C GLU A 27 -9.39 -7.16 -9.32
N ALA A 28 -8.89 -6.15 -8.61
CA ALA A 28 -7.65 -5.47 -8.94
C ALA A 28 -6.44 -6.40 -8.78
N GLN A 29 -6.42 -7.20 -7.71
CA GLN A 29 -5.35 -8.15 -7.44
C GLN A 29 -5.26 -9.25 -8.51
N GLN A 30 -6.38 -9.74 -9.04
CA GLN A 30 -6.36 -10.71 -10.15
C GLN A 30 -5.63 -10.17 -11.39
N LYS A 31 -5.73 -8.86 -11.65
CA LYS A 31 -4.98 -8.20 -12.73
C LYS A 31 -3.52 -7.97 -12.36
N LEU A 32 -3.28 -7.50 -11.13
CA LEU A 32 -1.93 -7.23 -10.63
C LEU A 32 -1.07 -8.51 -10.61
N ALA A 33 -1.64 -9.64 -10.23
CA ALA A 33 -0.97 -10.95 -10.19
C ALA A 33 -0.42 -11.41 -11.55
N THR A 34 -0.89 -10.82 -12.65
CA THR A 34 -0.37 -11.14 -14.00
C THR A 34 0.83 -10.29 -14.41
N PHE A 35 1.21 -9.29 -13.61
CA PHE A 35 2.28 -8.37 -13.96
C PHE A 35 3.65 -8.96 -13.63
N PRO A 36 4.64 -8.78 -14.52
CA PRO A 36 6.02 -9.13 -14.20
C PRO A 36 6.60 -8.15 -13.19
N GLN A 37 7.68 -8.56 -12.50
CA GLN A 37 8.33 -7.75 -11.46
C GLN A 37 8.70 -6.34 -11.94
N GLU A 38 9.16 -6.24 -13.16
CA GLU A 38 9.58 -4.97 -13.77
C GLU A 38 8.42 -3.97 -13.83
N LYS A 39 7.21 -4.47 -14.15
CA LYS A 39 6.00 -3.62 -14.17
C LYS A 39 5.54 -3.22 -12.78
N LEU A 40 5.65 -4.11 -11.81
CA LEU A 40 5.36 -3.79 -10.40
C LEU A 40 6.35 -2.74 -9.88
N ASP A 41 7.62 -2.84 -10.25
CA ASP A 41 8.66 -1.89 -9.86
C ASP A 41 8.41 -0.49 -10.42
N GLU A 42 7.98 -0.37 -11.67
CA GLU A 42 7.55 0.91 -12.28
C GLU A 42 6.39 1.55 -11.49
N ILE A 43 5.40 0.75 -11.10
CA ILE A 43 4.25 1.23 -10.32
C ILE A 43 4.69 1.68 -8.94
N VAL A 44 5.52 0.90 -8.25
CA VAL A 44 6.07 1.24 -6.92
C VAL A 44 6.85 2.55 -6.98
N GLU A 45 7.70 2.76 -7.98
CA GLU A 45 8.48 3.99 -8.14
C GLU A 45 7.56 5.19 -8.38
N ALA A 46 6.54 5.06 -9.25
CA ALA A 46 5.56 6.12 -9.51
C ALA A 46 4.75 6.49 -8.25
N MET A 47 4.31 5.48 -7.48
CA MET A 47 3.61 5.69 -6.21
C MET A 47 4.50 6.38 -5.18
N ALA A 48 5.76 5.96 -5.06
CA ALA A 48 6.73 6.54 -4.14
C ALA A 48 7.02 8.00 -4.48
N GLN A 49 7.17 8.33 -5.75
CA GLN A 49 7.39 9.68 -6.22
C GLN A 49 6.18 10.59 -5.95
N ALA A 50 4.98 10.10 -6.21
CA ALA A 50 3.74 10.82 -5.90
C ALA A 50 3.61 11.09 -4.39
N ALA A 51 3.89 10.10 -3.56
CA ALA A 51 3.88 10.24 -2.10
C ALA A 51 4.94 11.23 -1.60
N SER A 52 6.15 11.19 -2.17
CA SER A 52 7.26 12.09 -1.80
C SER A 52 6.93 13.55 -2.10
N SER A 53 6.28 13.84 -3.23
CA SER A 53 5.88 15.21 -3.61
C SER A 53 4.88 15.84 -2.63
N HIS A 54 4.09 15.03 -1.92
CA HIS A 54 3.09 15.47 -0.93
C HIS A 54 3.49 15.18 0.52
N ALA A 55 4.70 14.66 0.76
CA ALA A 55 5.11 14.16 2.08
C ALA A 55 4.99 15.19 3.21
N LYS A 56 5.28 16.47 2.94
CA LYS A 56 5.19 17.56 3.92
C LYS A 56 3.72 17.97 4.17
N GLU A 57 2.95 18.18 3.13
CA GLU A 57 1.53 18.52 3.20
C GLU A 57 0.77 17.48 4.03
N LEU A 58 0.92 16.21 3.68
CA LEU A 58 0.29 15.09 4.38
C LEU A 58 0.76 14.96 5.84
N ALA A 59 2.00 15.34 6.16
CA ALA A 59 2.48 15.34 7.54
C ALA A 59 1.78 16.41 8.37
N VAL A 60 1.57 17.62 7.81
CA VAL A 60 0.83 18.71 8.48
C VAL A 60 -0.62 18.30 8.69
N MET A 61 -1.32 17.89 7.63
CA MET A 61 -2.70 17.42 7.70
C MET A 61 -2.89 16.32 8.76
N SER A 62 -2.01 15.34 8.77
CA SER A 62 -2.06 14.24 9.73
C SER A 62 -1.83 14.68 11.18
N ALA A 63 -1.01 15.69 11.42
CA ALA A 63 -0.80 16.23 12.76
C ALA A 63 -2.03 16.99 13.25
N GLU A 64 -2.65 17.79 12.37
CA GLU A 64 -3.85 18.58 12.67
C GLU A 64 -5.08 17.68 12.88
N GLU A 65 -5.26 16.66 12.05
CA GLU A 65 -6.41 15.76 12.14
C GLU A 65 -6.38 14.84 13.37
N THR A 66 -5.19 14.34 13.73
CA THR A 66 -5.06 13.32 14.77
C THR A 66 -4.67 13.87 16.13
N ASP A 67 -4.18 15.11 16.20
CA ASP A 67 -3.57 15.74 17.38
C ASP A 67 -2.42 14.89 18.00
N TYR A 68 -1.81 14.04 17.17
CA TYR A 68 -0.71 13.14 17.57
C TYR A 68 0.63 13.61 17.01
N GLY A 69 1.53 13.98 17.92
CA GLY A 69 2.93 14.29 17.61
C GLY A 69 3.13 15.57 16.81
N LYS A 70 4.34 15.77 16.33
CA LYS A 70 4.73 16.96 15.58
C LYS A 70 4.77 16.65 14.08
N TRP A 71 4.31 17.57 13.24
CA TRP A 71 4.33 17.38 11.79
C TRP A 71 5.75 17.18 11.24
N GLN A 72 6.78 17.77 11.85
CA GLN A 72 8.18 17.62 11.44
C GLN A 72 8.63 16.15 11.55
N ASP A 73 8.27 15.48 12.64
CA ASP A 73 8.61 14.08 12.85
C ASP A 73 7.80 13.18 11.91
N LYS A 74 6.53 13.52 11.66
CA LYS A 74 5.69 12.83 10.68
C LYS A 74 6.24 12.99 9.26
N PHE A 75 6.77 14.16 8.90
CA PHE A 75 7.41 14.41 7.62
C PHE A 75 8.64 13.51 7.42
N ILE A 76 9.48 13.36 8.45
CA ILE A 76 10.64 12.44 8.41
C ILE A 76 10.18 11.00 8.18
N LYS A 77 9.12 10.55 8.88
CA LYS A 77 8.54 9.22 8.68
C LYS A 77 7.97 9.02 7.27
N ASN A 78 7.27 10.02 6.74
CA ASN A 78 6.75 9.97 5.39
C ASN A 78 7.88 9.86 4.36
N ARG A 79 8.95 10.67 4.50
CA ARG A 79 10.14 10.57 3.65
C ARG A 79 10.80 9.20 3.74
N PHE A 80 10.91 8.64 4.94
CA PHE A 80 11.43 7.28 5.10
C PHE A 80 10.62 6.27 4.27
N ALA A 81 9.28 6.34 4.35
CA ALA A 81 8.40 5.42 3.63
C ALA A 81 8.44 5.60 2.11
N CYS A 82 8.56 6.83 1.59
CA CYS A 82 8.50 7.09 0.15
C CYS A 82 9.85 7.27 -0.55
N GLU A 83 10.95 7.45 0.19
CA GLU A 83 12.28 7.64 -0.41
C GLU A 83 13.24 6.48 -0.05
N TYR A 84 13.38 6.15 1.24
CA TYR A 84 14.35 5.15 1.69
C TYR A 84 13.87 3.71 1.48
N LEU A 85 12.59 3.45 1.78
CA LEU A 85 12.01 2.12 1.56
C LEU A 85 12.06 1.69 0.09
N PRO A 86 11.60 2.48 -0.89
CA PRO A 86 11.68 2.09 -2.30
C PRO A 86 13.10 1.87 -2.77
N ALA A 87 14.06 2.70 -2.31
CA ALA A 87 15.47 2.52 -2.63
C ALA A 87 16.01 1.17 -2.15
N HIS A 88 15.58 0.72 -0.95
CA HIS A 88 15.94 -0.59 -0.41
C HIS A 88 15.27 -1.74 -1.19
N LEU A 89 14.00 -1.57 -1.59
CA LEU A 89 13.23 -2.59 -2.31
C LEU A 89 13.60 -2.73 -3.78
N ARG A 90 14.29 -1.76 -4.38
CA ARG A 90 14.54 -1.66 -5.83
C ARG A 90 15.12 -2.93 -6.44
N ASN A 91 16.07 -3.56 -5.76
CA ASN A 91 16.77 -4.76 -6.25
C ASN A 91 16.18 -6.07 -5.71
N MET A 92 15.10 -6.01 -4.95
CA MET A 92 14.45 -7.21 -4.43
C MET A 92 13.47 -7.75 -5.46
N ARG A 93 13.59 -9.02 -5.77
CA ARG A 93 12.64 -9.75 -6.60
C ARG A 93 11.65 -10.48 -5.69
N CYS A 94 10.35 -10.23 -5.90
CA CYS A 94 9.28 -10.77 -5.05
C CYS A 94 8.33 -11.70 -5.82
N VAL A 95 8.25 -11.57 -7.15
CA VAL A 95 7.37 -12.38 -8.00
C VAL A 95 8.18 -13.09 -9.10
N GLY A 96 7.70 -14.27 -9.51
CA GLY A 96 8.38 -15.13 -10.46
C GLY A 96 9.61 -15.81 -9.85
N VAL A 97 10.57 -16.19 -10.66
CA VAL A 97 11.79 -16.87 -10.17
C VAL A 97 12.65 -15.88 -9.38
N ILE A 98 12.79 -16.12 -8.08
CA ILE A 98 13.58 -15.30 -7.16
C ILE A 98 15.03 -15.76 -7.15
N ARG A 99 15.26 -17.06 -7.08
CA ARG A 99 16.58 -17.68 -7.00
C ARG A 99 16.59 -19.05 -7.66
N THR A 100 17.71 -19.41 -8.28
CA THR A 100 17.99 -20.77 -8.75
C THR A 100 19.31 -21.24 -8.16
N ASP A 101 19.30 -22.40 -7.53
CA ASP A 101 20.49 -23.09 -7.03
C ASP A 101 20.76 -24.28 -7.95
N GLN A 102 21.77 -24.16 -8.81
CA GLN A 102 22.12 -25.17 -9.81
C GLN A 102 22.71 -26.43 -9.20
N GLU A 103 23.42 -26.30 -8.07
CA GLU A 103 24.04 -27.45 -7.41
C GLU A 103 22.99 -28.34 -6.73
N LYS A 104 22.01 -27.70 -6.08
CA LYS A 104 20.94 -28.41 -5.37
C LYS A 104 19.72 -28.69 -6.24
N GLN A 105 19.69 -28.19 -7.49
CA GLN A 105 18.54 -28.28 -8.39
C GLN A 105 17.26 -27.70 -7.76
N ILE A 106 17.38 -26.57 -7.05
CA ILE A 106 16.28 -25.90 -6.35
C ILE A 106 16.00 -24.56 -7.04
N MET A 107 14.72 -24.24 -7.20
CA MET A 107 14.25 -22.95 -7.68
C MET A 107 13.25 -22.35 -6.67
N ASP A 108 13.52 -21.12 -6.21
CA ASP A 108 12.61 -20.36 -5.36
C ASP A 108 11.72 -19.48 -6.26
N VAL A 109 10.41 -19.64 -6.14
CA VAL A 109 9.44 -18.87 -6.92
C VAL A 109 8.56 -18.06 -6.00
N GLY A 110 8.57 -16.74 -6.18
CA GLY A 110 7.66 -15.82 -5.48
C GLY A 110 6.28 -15.84 -6.12
N VAL A 111 5.25 -15.94 -5.28
CA VAL A 111 3.85 -15.88 -5.69
C VAL A 111 3.12 -14.82 -4.87
N PRO A 112 2.16 -14.09 -5.47
CA PRO A 112 1.34 -13.13 -4.73
C PRO A 112 0.57 -13.81 -3.58
N MET A 113 0.44 -13.10 -2.45
CA MET A 113 -0.35 -13.58 -1.31
C MET A 113 -1.84 -13.29 -1.45
N GLY A 114 -2.22 -12.40 -2.35
CA GLY A 114 -3.59 -11.96 -2.53
C GLY A 114 -3.86 -10.58 -1.90
N VAL A 115 -5.12 -10.33 -1.56
CA VAL A 115 -5.55 -9.05 -0.98
C VAL A 115 -5.06 -8.89 0.45
N LEU A 116 -4.48 -7.73 0.74
CA LEU A 116 -4.02 -7.34 2.07
C LEU A 116 -4.99 -6.33 2.69
N VAL A 117 -5.30 -6.52 3.97
CA VAL A 117 -6.04 -5.54 4.77
C VAL A 117 -5.08 -4.85 5.73
N SER A 118 -5.01 -3.54 5.65
CA SER A 118 -4.17 -2.72 6.53
C SER A 118 -5.00 -1.81 7.41
N LEU A 119 -4.77 -1.85 8.71
CA LEU A 119 -5.36 -0.93 9.67
C LEU A 119 -4.37 0.19 9.95
N CYS A 120 -4.74 1.42 9.57
CA CYS A 120 -3.90 2.59 9.77
C CYS A 120 -4.06 3.15 11.19
N PRO A 121 -2.97 3.28 11.98
CA PRO A 121 -3.04 3.88 13.30
C PRO A 121 -3.15 5.40 13.23
N ALA A 122 -3.84 6.02 14.18
CA ALA A 122 -3.91 7.48 14.30
C ALA A 122 -2.53 8.14 14.53
N THR A 123 -1.59 7.43 15.12
CA THR A 123 -0.23 7.94 15.40
C THR A 123 0.62 8.20 14.16
N SER A 124 0.46 7.40 13.08
CA SER A 124 1.24 7.52 11.85
C SER A 124 0.48 7.02 10.62
N PRO A 125 -0.71 7.60 10.31
CA PRO A 125 -1.57 7.08 9.26
C PRO A 125 -0.91 7.15 7.87
N VAL A 126 -0.31 8.28 7.53
CA VAL A 126 0.26 8.53 6.20
C VAL A 126 1.44 7.60 5.90
N SER A 127 2.44 7.56 6.78
CA SER A 127 3.61 6.69 6.56
C SER A 127 3.24 5.20 6.54
N THR A 128 2.25 4.78 7.34
CA THR A 128 1.74 3.41 7.34
C THR A 128 1.07 3.07 6.02
N THR A 129 0.21 3.97 5.51
CA THR A 129 -0.46 3.78 4.21
C THR A 129 0.55 3.67 3.07
N ILE A 130 1.51 4.60 3.00
CA ILE A 130 2.56 4.59 1.98
C ILE A 130 3.36 3.27 2.06
N TYR A 131 3.86 2.94 3.24
CA TYR A 131 4.66 1.73 3.48
C TYR A 131 3.91 0.46 3.03
N THR A 132 2.69 0.28 3.50
CA THR A 132 1.89 -0.92 3.21
C THR A 132 1.54 -1.03 1.74
N ALA A 133 1.13 0.09 1.11
CA ALA A 133 0.78 0.12 -0.31
C ALA A 133 1.99 -0.23 -1.21
N LEU A 134 3.16 0.33 -0.93
CA LEU A 134 4.38 0.05 -1.71
C LEU A 134 4.82 -1.41 -1.58
N ILE A 135 4.78 -1.99 -0.37
CA ILE A 135 5.15 -3.40 -0.15
C ILE A 135 4.12 -4.33 -0.81
N ALA A 136 2.83 -4.03 -0.67
CA ALA A 136 1.77 -4.83 -1.27
C ALA A 136 1.92 -4.92 -2.79
N VAL A 137 2.09 -3.77 -3.47
CA VAL A 137 2.26 -3.72 -4.92
C VAL A 137 3.59 -4.36 -5.36
N LYS A 138 4.69 -4.17 -4.60
CA LYS A 138 5.99 -4.81 -4.89
C LYS A 138 5.90 -6.33 -4.91
N SER A 139 5.02 -6.89 -4.10
CA SER A 139 4.85 -8.34 -3.92
C SER A 139 3.80 -8.97 -4.85
N GLY A 140 3.06 -8.19 -5.64
CA GLY A 140 2.04 -8.64 -6.59
C GLY A 140 0.67 -8.80 -5.94
#